data_4fffd2b53f86a9868c94cefe4824191e
#
_entry.id   4fffd2b53f86a9868c94cefe4824191e
#
_cell.length_a   1.000
_cell.length_b   1.000
_cell.length_c   1.000
_cell.angle_alpha   90.00
_cell.angle_beta   90.00
_cell.angle_gamma   90.00
#
_symmetry.space_group_name_H-M   'P 1'
#
loop_
_entity.id
_entity.type
_entity.pdbx_description
1 polymer ?
#
loop_
_entity_poly.entity_id
_entity_poly.type
_entity_poly.pdbx_seq_one_letter_code
_entity_poly.pdbx_strand_id
1 'polypeptide(L)'
;APESACTSMQLHLQVAPADFAANWNAAQIVAGPQLALGANSPFFFGHQLWAETRVELFKQATDTRPDELKAQGVRPRVWFGERWITSIFDLFEENVRYFPSLLPELSDEDPTAELAAGRTPALHELRLHNGTVYRWNRPVYDVVRGRPHLRVENRVLPAGPTVIDMMANSAFYYGLLRTLSDEDRPLWTKLSFAAAEHNFTAAARDGIEARLYWPGLGEVTADELTLRRLLPNRVKTLRAGEI
;
A
#
# COMPACT_ATOMS: atom_id res chain seq x y z
N ALA A 1 18.81 8.12 -11.68
CA ALA A 1 18.16 8.54 -10.45
C ALA A 1 18.12 7.37 -9.47
N PRO A 2 18.30 7.57 -8.14
CA PRO A 2 18.40 6.47 -7.18
C PRO A 2 17.16 5.59 -7.09
N GLU A 3 15.96 6.13 -7.36
CA GLU A 3 14.72 5.37 -7.37
C GLU A 3 14.69 4.24 -8.42
N SER A 4 15.51 4.31 -9.47
CA SER A 4 15.61 3.22 -10.45
C SER A 4 16.23 1.94 -9.86
N ALA A 5 16.89 2.04 -8.70
CA ALA A 5 17.38 0.89 -7.93
C ALA A 5 16.29 0.25 -7.06
N CYS A 6 15.08 0.83 -6.99
CA CYS A 6 13.96 0.34 -6.16
C CYS A 6 13.13 -0.73 -6.90
N THR A 7 13.77 -1.78 -7.40
CA THR A 7 13.07 -2.90 -8.06
C THR A 7 12.06 -3.53 -7.11
N SER A 8 10.80 -3.64 -7.57
CA SER A 8 9.71 -4.06 -6.71
C SER A 8 8.72 -4.96 -7.44
N MET A 9 7.90 -5.65 -6.66
CA MET A 9 6.73 -6.38 -7.12
C MET A 9 5.48 -5.59 -6.76
N GLN A 10 4.53 -5.49 -7.69
CA GLN A 10 3.25 -4.84 -7.47
C GLN A 10 2.12 -5.87 -7.57
N LEU A 11 1.25 -5.87 -6.57
CA LEU A 11 0.09 -6.77 -6.51
C LEU A 11 -1.18 -5.94 -6.61
N HIS A 12 -2.06 -6.31 -7.51
CA HIS A 12 -3.32 -5.60 -7.73
C HIS A 12 -4.50 -6.48 -7.32
N LEU A 13 -5.36 -5.94 -6.45
CA LEU A 13 -6.63 -6.55 -6.11
C LEU A 13 -7.78 -5.66 -6.63
N GLN A 14 -8.58 -6.18 -7.55
CA GLN A 14 -9.82 -5.53 -7.96
C GLN A 14 -10.87 -5.70 -6.85
N VAL A 15 -11.53 -4.60 -6.47
CA VAL A 15 -12.43 -4.55 -5.31
C VAL A 15 -13.71 -3.82 -5.68
N ALA A 16 -14.84 -4.31 -5.21
CA ALA A 16 -16.10 -3.58 -5.33
C ALA A 16 -16.07 -2.28 -4.49
N PRO A 17 -16.75 -1.20 -4.91
CA PRO A 17 -16.76 0.06 -4.18
C PRO A 17 -17.15 -0.08 -2.70
N ALA A 18 -18.13 -0.93 -2.39
CA ALA A 18 -18.60 -1.17 -1.03
C ALA A 18 -17.53 -1.82 -0.12
N ASP A 19 -16.65 -2.64 -0.70
CA ASP A 19 -15.64 -3.41 0.03
C ASP A 19 -14.28 -2.71 0.05
N PHE A 20 -14.16 -1.56 -0.62
CA PHE A 20 -12.86 -0.91 -0.83
C PHE A 20 -12.17 -0.55 0.49
N ALA A 21 -12.89 0.07 1.41
CA ALA A 21 -12.35 0.49 2.69
C ALA A 21 -11.84 -0.69 3.52
N ALA A 22 -12.60 -1.79 3.59
CA ALA A 22 -12.20 -2.99 4.32
C ALA A 22 -10.92 -3.59 3.74
N ASN A 23 -10.83 -3.72 2.41
CA ASN A 23 -9.65 -4.27 1.74
C ASN A 23 -8.43 -3.36 1.87
N TRP A 24 -8.60 -2.04 1.74
CA TRP A 24 -7.48 -1.10 1.91
C TRP A 24 -6.96 -1.06 3.35
N ASN A 25 -7.86 -0.98 4.34
CA ASN A 25 -7.49 -1.01 5.75
C ASN A 25 -6.77 -2.33 6.11
N ALA A 26 -7.26 -3.46 5.60
CA ALA A 26 -6.58 -4.75 5.76
C ALA A 26 -5.19 -4.74 5.11
N ALA A 27 -5.04 -4.17 3.90
CA ALA A 27 -3.75 -4.05 3.21
C ALA A 27 -2.73 -3.22 4.01
N GLN A 28 -3.18 -2.15 4.70
CA GLN A 28 -2.32 -1.35 5.59
C GLN A 28 -1.84 -2.17 6.81
N ILE A 29 -2.71 -3.00 7.39
CA ILE A 29 -2.33 -3.89 8.51
C ILE A 29 -1.33 -4.96 8.03
N VAL A 30 -1.56 -5.52 6.85
CA VAL A 30 -0.70 -6.56 6.26
C VAL A 30 0.67 -6.02 5.88
N ALA A 31 0.81 -4.73 5.60
CA ALA A 31 2.06 -4.12 5.09
C ALA A 31 3.28 -4.43 5.97
N GLY A 32 3.17 -4.32 7.29
CA GLY A 32 4.26 -4.67 8.21
C GLY A 32 4.65 -6.15 8.16
N PRO A 33 3.76 -7.08 8.48
CA PRO A 33 4.03 -8.52 8.39
C PRO A 33 4.52 -8.99 7.02
N GLN A 34 3.92 -8.46 5.94
CA GLN A 34 4.32 -8.78 4.57
C GLN A 34 5.75 -8.34 4.27
N LEU A 35 6.09 -7.11 4.67
CA LEU A 35 7.43 -6.56 4.44
C LEU A 35 8.47 -7.27 5.27
N ALA A 36 8.16 -7.63 6.52
CA ALA A 36 9.07 -8.37 7.38
C ALA A 36 9.48 -9.73 6.78
N LEU A 37 8.53 -10.44 6.14
CA LEU A 37 8.81 -11.69 5.44
C LEU A 37 9.55 -11.49 4.11
N GLY A 38 9.18 -10.44 3.37
CA GLY A 38 9.63 -10.24 1.98
C GLY A 38 10.79 -9.26 1.83
N ALA A 39 11.33 -8.69 2.90
CA ALA A 39 12.46 -7.75 2.83
C ALA A 39 13.66 -8.39 2.13
N ASN A 40 14.18 -7.72 1.08
CA ASN A 40 15.25 -8.26 0.23
C ASN A 40 16.10 -7.16 -0.41
N SER A 41 16.30 -6.04 0.27
CA SER A 41 17.16 -4.95 -0.23
C SER A 41 18.11 -4.41 0.85
N PRO A 42 18.98 -5.28 1.44
CA PRO A 42 19.82 -4.85 2.55
C PRO A 42 21.06 -4.06 2.13
N PHE A 43 21.39 -4.00 0.84
CA PHE A 43 22.62 -3.36 0.35
C PHE A 43 22.33 -2.21 -0.61
N PHE A 44 23.08 -1.12 -0.47
CA PHE A 44 23.08 -0.01 -1.41
C PHE A 44 24.48 0.59 -1.53
N PHE A 45 25.02 0.63 -2.76
CA PHE A 45 26.40 1.08 -3.05
C PHE A 45 27.47 0.47 -2.14
N GLY A 46 27.39 -0.82 -1.87
CA GLY A 46 28.37 -1.55 -1.05
C GLY A 46 28.19 -1.42 0.46
N HIS A 47 27.20 -0.67 0.92
CA HIS A 47 26.87 -0.53 2.33
C HIS A 47 25.70 -1.44 2.69
N GLN A 48 25.82 -2.15 3.82
CA GLN A 48 24.69 -2.84 4.45
C GLN A 48 23.90 -1.81 5.27
N LEU A 49 22.61 -1.72 5.02
CA LEU A 49 21.71 -0.75 5.60
C LEU A 49 20.50 -1.47 6.24
N TRP A 50 19.28 -0.99 6.01
CA TRP A 50 18.06 -1.63 6.51
C TRP A 50 17.79 -2.96 5.77
N ALA A 51 17.05 -3.87 6.38
CA ALA A 51 16.61 -5.11 5.71
C ALA A 51 15.87 -4.82 4.38
N GLU A 52 15.12 -3.71 4.35
CA GLU A 52 14.47 -3.17 3.17
C GLU A 52 14.84 -1.68 2.98
N THR A 53 16.07 -1.43 2.57
CA THR A 53 16.61 -0.08 2.31
C THR A 53 15.78 0.69 1.26
N ARG A 54 15.12 -0.02 0.34
CA ARG A 54 14.26 0.54 -0.71
C ARG A 54 13.20 1.51 -0.13
N VAL A 55 12.68 1.25 1.06
CA VAL A 55 11.65 2.09 1.68
C VAL A 55 12.18 3.50 1.94
N GLU A 56 13.35 3.62 2.56
CA GLU A 56 13.96 4.94 2.84
C GLU A 56 14.57 5.56 1.58
N LEU A 57 15.17 4.74 0.73
CA LEU A 57 15.71 5.21 -0.54
C LEU A 57 14.62 5.86 -1.40
N PHE A 58 13.46 5.22 -1.51
CA PHE A 58 12.34 5.73 -2.30
C PHE A 58 11.77 7.03 -1.72
N LYS A 59 11.62 7.11 -0.40
CA LYS A 59 11.20 8.35 0.27
C LYS A 59 12.15 9.51 -0.03
N GLN A 60 13.47 9.28 0.06
CA GLN A 60 14.46 10.33 -0.13
C GLN A 60 14.65 10.70 -1.61
N ALA A 61 14.68 9.73 -2.50
CA ALA A 61 14.95 9.95 -3.93
C ALA A 61 13.84 10.71 -4.65
N THR A 62 12.60 10.65 -4.14
CA THR A 62 11.43 11.32 -4.73
C THR A 62 10.98 12.56 -3.95
N ASP A 63 11.71 12.93 -2.89
CA ASP A 63 11.39 14.11 -2.09
C ASP A 63 11.95 15.38 -2.74
N THR A 64 11.08 16.09 -3.43
CA THR A 64 11.41 17.35 -4.12
C THR A 64 11.12 18.60 -3.29
N ARG A 65 10.74 18.44 -2.01
CA ARG A 65 10.45 19.59 -1.14
C ARG A 65 11.73 20.32 -0.77
N PRO A 66 11.80 21.64 -0.95
CA PRO A 66 12.89 22.44 -0.38
C PRO A 66 12.81 22.45 1.15
N ASP A 67 13.90 22.83 1.79
CA ASP A 67 14.02 22.76 3.25
C ASP A 67 12.98 23.63 3.97
N GLU A 68 12.57 24.74 3.37
CA GLU A 68 11.50 25.62 3.89
C GLU A 68 10.17 24.89 4.00
N LEU A 69 9.80 24.09 2.98
CA LEU A 69 8.55 23.34 3.01
C LEU A 69 8.62 22.18 4.00
N LYS A 70 9.79 21.55 4.14
CA LYS A 70 10.01 20.52 5.17
C LYS A 70 9.87 21.11 6.59
N ALA A 71 10.46 22.26 6.83
CA ALA A 71 10.37 22.99 8.11
C ALA A 71 8.94 23.44 8.44
N GLN A 72 8.12 23.73 7.41
CA GLN A 72 6.70 24.06 7.56
C GLN A 72 5.82 22.81 7.77
N GLY A 73 6.39 21.61 7.77
CA GLY A 73 5.63 20.38 7.97
C GLY A 73 4.83 19.92 6.75
N VAL A 74 5.13 20.42 5.55
CA VAL A 74 4.50 19.93 4.32
C VAL A 74 4.83 18.45 4.15
N ARG A 75 3.82 17.62 3.89
CA ARG A 75 3.95 16.17 3.82
C ARG A 75 4.77 15.71 2.59
N PRO A 76 5.61 14.68 2.72
CA PRO A 76 6.25 14.05 1.57
C PRO A 76 5.22 13.30 0.73
N ARG A 77 5.48 13.18 -0.58
CA ARG A 77 4.58 12.45 -1.48
C ARG A 77 4.60 10.94 -1.28
N VAL A 78 5.69 10.40 -0.74
CA VAL A 78 5.78 9.00 -0.32
C VAL A 78 5.39 8.91 1.13
N TRP A 79 4.28 8.28 1.43
CA TRP A 79 3.80 8.15 2.79
C TRP A 79 2.90 6.92 2.98
N PHE A 80 2.66 6.55 4.23
CA PHE A 80 1.84 5.39 4.57
C PHE A 80 0.35 5.71 4.47
N GLY A 81 -0.07 6.91 4.88
CA GLY A 81 -1.45 7.39 4.92
C GLY A 81 -1.70 8.21 6.18
N GLU A 82 -2.93 8.64 6.38
CA GLU A 82 -3.30 9.46 7.54
C GLU A 82 -4.08 8.68 8.60
N ARG A 83 -5.03 7.84 8.16
CA ARG A 83 -5.99 7.16 9.05
C ARG A 83 -6.61 5.93 8.38
N TRP A 84 -7.33 5.16 9.17
CA TRP A 84 -8.27 4.17 8.63
C TRP A 84 -9.36 4.88 7.84
N ILE A 85 -9.70 4.34 6.68
CA ILE A 85 -10.69 4.93 5.79
C ILE A 85 -12.05 4.24 5.92
N THR A 86 -13.09 4.96 5.52
CA THR A 86 -14.47 4.47 5.42
C THR A 86 -14.93 4.32 3.97
N SER A 87 -14.24 4.99 3.05
CA SER A 87 -14.51 4.99 1.62
C SER A 87 -13.21 5.26 0.84
N ILE A 88 -13.16 4.86 -0.43
CA ILE A 88 -12.08 5.27 -1.34
C ILE A 88 -12.02 6.78 -1.49
N PHE A 89 -13.13 7.48 -1.33
CA PHE A 89 -13.21 8.93 -1.38
C PHE A 89 -12.27 9.60 -0.38
N ASP A 90 -12.12 9.03 0.83
CA ASP A 90 -11.21 9.55 1.86
C ASP A 90 -9.77 9.70 1.32
N LEU A 91 -9.31 8.75 0.51
CA LEU A 91 -7.96 8.77 -0.06
C LEU A 91 -7.77 9.82 -1.15
N PHE A 92 -8.78 10.02 -1.98
CA PHE A 92 -8.74 11.07 -3.01
C PHE A 92 -8.88 12.46 -2.38
N GLU A 93 -9.71 12.61 -1.35
CA GLU A 93 -9.81 13.84 -0.56
C GLU A 93 -8.46 14.18 0.10
N GLU A 94 -7.77 13.21 0.70
CA GLU A 94 -6.43 13.40 1.25
C GLU A 94 -5.44 13.86 0.17
N ASN A 95 -5.51 13.30 -1.04
CA ASN A 95 -4.64 13.71 -2.13
C ASN A 95 -4.84 15.19 -2.48
N VAL A 96 -6.08 15.64 -2.61
CA VAL A 96 -6.40 17.05 -2.90
C VAL A 96 -6.00 17.97 -1.74
N ARG A 97 -6.19 17.51 -0.50
CA ARG A 97 -5.91 18.31 0.71
C ARG A 97 -4.41 18.56 0.92
N TYR A 98 -3.57 17.57 0.65
CA TYR A 98 -2.17 17.62 1.05
C TYR A 98 -1.17 17.77 -0.09
N PHE A 99 -1.57 17.48 -1.32
CA PHE A 99 -0.64 17.44 -2.45
C PHE A 99 -1.12 18.34 -3.59
N PRO A 100 -0.40 19.44 -3.87
CA PRO A 100 -0.68 20.24 -5.05
C PRO A 100 -0.44 19.44 -6.33
N SER A 101 -1.17 19.77 -7.40
CA SER A 101 -0.94 19.15 -8.70
C SER A 101 0.48 19.46 -9.19
N LEU A 102 1.19 18.43 -9.64
CA LEU A 102 2.51 18.57 -10.28
C LEU A 102 2.42 18.74 -11.79
N LEU A 103 1.37 18.18 -12.39
CA LEU A 103 1.17 18.17 -13.83
C LEU A 103 -0.14 18.91 -14.14
N PRO A 104 -0.10 20.14 -14.67
CA PRO A 104 -1.29 20.95 -14.92
C PRO A 104 -1.92 20.57 -16.28
N GLU A 105 -2.21 19.30 -16.48
CA GLU A 105 -2.96 18.84 -17.65
C GLU A 105 -4.44 18.78 -17.31
N LEU A 106 -5.26 19.31 -18.22
CA LEU A 106 -6.72 19.27 -18.15
C LEU A 106 -7.26 18.55 -19.38
N SER A 107 -8.30 17.76 -19.19
CA SER A 107 -9.07 17.19 -20.27
C SER A 107 -10.32 18.02 -20.55
N ASP A 108 -10.91 17.83 -21.74
CA ASP A 108 -12.21 18.46 -22.09
C ASP A 108 -13.40 17.64 -21.55
N GLU A 109 -13.13 16.59 -20.74
CA GLU A 109 -14.17 15.74 -20.19
C GLU A 109 -14.94 16.47 -19.08
N ASP A 110 -16.27 16.53 -19.21
CA ASP A 110 -17.17 16.85 -18.10
C ASP A 110 -17.69 15.55 -17.50
N PRO A 111 -17.17 15.11 -16.33
CA PRO A 111 -17.59 13.85 -15.71
C PRO A 111 -19.10 13.80 -15.40
N THR A 112 -19.71 14.93 -15.08
CA THR A 112 -21.14 15.02 -14.78
C THR A 112 -21.96 14.81 -16.05
N ALA A 113 -21.54 15.41 -17.17
CA ALA A 113 -22.19 15.23 -18.46
C ALA A 113 -22.05 13.77 -18.96
N GLU A 114 -20.87 13.17 -18.76
CA GLU A 114 -20.65 11.75 -19.09
C GLU A 114 -21.61 10.83 -18.32
N LEU A 115 -21.73 11.03 -17.00
CA LEU A 115 -22.65 10.25 -16.17
C LEU A 115 -24.11 10.48 -16.58
N ALA A 116 -24.53 11.72 -16.86
CA ALA A 116 -25.88 12.05 -17.30
C ALA A 116 -26.21 11.39 -18.66
N ALA A 117 -25.21 11.20 -19.50
CA ALA A 117 -25.34 10.50 -20.79
C ALA A 117 -25.23 8.95 -20.66
N GLY A 118 -25.12 8.40 -19.44
CA GLY A 118 -24.98 6.98 -19.19
C GLY A 118 -23.60 6.42 -19.54
N ARG A 119 -22.60 7.27 -19.69
CA ARG A 119 -21.21 6.87 -19.97
C ARG A 119 -20.37 6.90 -18.69
N THR A 120 -19.29 6.16 -18.70
CA THR A 120 -18.32 6.12 -17.60
C THR A 120 -17.26 7.20 -17.82
N PRO A 121 -17.10 8.18 -16.91
CA PRO A 121 -16.05 9.17 -17.03
C PRO A 121 -14.67 8.55 -16.82
N ALA A 122 -13.69 9.02 -17.59
CA ALA A 122 -12.30 8.57 -17.48
C ALA A 122 -11.57 9.16 -16.28
N LEU A 123 -12.01 10.32 -15.79
CA LEU A 123 -11.46 11.07 -14.65
C LEU A 123 -9.94 11.28 -14.80
N HIS A 124 -9.53 11.84 -15.93
CA HIS A 124 -8.13 11.99 -16.30
C HIS A 124 -7.32 12.73 -15.23
N GLU A 125 -7.79 13.85 -14.75
CA GLU A 125 -7.11 14.69 -13.75
C GLU A 125 -6.94 13.96 -12.40
N LEU A 126 -7.99 13.24 -11.96
CA LEU A 126 -7.93 12.44 -10.74
C LEU A 126 -6.88 11.32 -10.87
N ARG A 127 -6.85 10.63 -12.00
CA ARG A 127 -5.88 9.55 -12.26
C ARG A 127 -4.45 10.09 -12.34
N LEU A 128 -4.26 11.22 -13.04
CA LEU A 128 -2.97 11.89 -13.17
C LEU A 128 -2.45 12.35 -11.81
N HIS A 129 -3.29 13.07 -11.04
CA HIS A 129 -2.95 13.55 -9.70
C HIS A 129 -2.62 12.37 -8.76
N ASN A 130 -3.47 11.35 -8.71
CA ASN A 130 -3.24 10.16 -7.91
C ASN A 130 -1.94 9.44 -8.29
N GLY A 131 -1.57 9.46 -9.57
CA GLY A 131 -0.30 8.91 -10.07
C GLY A 131 0.93 9.60 -9.50
N THR A 132 0.82 10.87 -9.06
CA THR A 132 1.91 11.66 -8.47
C THR A 132 2.02 11.51 -6.95
N VAL A 133 1.09 10.82 -6.29
CA VAL A 133 1.11 10.53 -4.86
C VAL A 133 1.51 9.07 -4.65
N TYR A 134 2.61 8.84 -3.92
CA TYR A 134 3.21 7.52 -3.79
C TYR A 134 2.81 6.87 -2.47
N ARG A 135 1.67 6.16 -2.47
CA ARG A 135 1.24 5.34 -1.33
C ARG A 135 1.74 3.92 -1.46
N TRP A 136 2.07 3.27 -0.35
CA TRP A 136 2.47 1.85 -0.32
C TRP A 136 1.32 0.92 -0.69
N ASN A 137 0.08 1.30 -0.33
CA ASN A 137 -1.14 0.73 -0.88
C ASN A 137 -1.90 1.85 -1.58
N ARG A 138 -1.84 1.89 -2.89
CA ARG A 138 -2.40 2.97 -3.72
C ARG A 138 -3.82 2.63 -4.15
N PRO A 139 -4.81 3.54 -3.98
CA PRO A 139 -6.11 3.40 -4.61
C PRO A 139 -5.95 3.63 -6.11
N VAL A 140 -6.59 2.81 -6.93
CA VAL A 140 -6.59 2.98 -8.38
C VAL A 140 -8.02 2.96 -8.88
N TYR A 141 -8.44 4.02 -9.56
CA TYR A 141 -9.59 4.06 -10.44
C TYR A 141 -9.10 3.92 -11.88
N ASP A 142 -9.74 3.08 -12.66
CA ASP A 142 -9.42 2.94 -14.07
C ASP A 142 -10.65 2.52 -14.86
N VAL A 143 -10.63 2.75 -16.19
CA VAL A 143 -11.71 2.38 -17.11
C VAL A 143 -11.13 1.54 -18.23
N VAL A 144 -11.60 0.30 -18.33
CA VAL A 144 -11.19 -0.62 -19.41
C VAL A 144 -12.40 -0.99 -20.25
N ARG A 145 -12.35 -0.67 -21.53
CA ARG A 145 -13.44 -0.93 -22.49
C ARG A 145 -14.79 -0.35 -22.00
N GLY A 146 -14.77 0.88 -21.46
CA GLY A 146 -15.94 1.57 -20.94
C GLY A 146 -16.47 1.05 -19.60
N ARG A 147 -15.77 0.12 -18.94
CA ARG A 147 -16.15 -0.43 -17.63
C ARG A 147 -15.23 0.12 -16.55
N PRO A 148 -15.76 0.85 -15.55
CA PRO A 148 -14.97 1.35 -14.44
C PRO A 148 -14.64 0.20 -13.49
N HIS A 149 -13.47 0.29 -12.86
CA HIS A 149 -13.08 -0.60 -11.79
C HIS A 149 -12.15 0.08 -10.78
N LEU A 150 -12.19 -0.42 -9.55
CA LEU A 150 -11.34 0.00 -8.46
C LEU A 150 -10.36 -1.12 -8.11
N ARG A 151 -9.13 -0.74 -7.78
CA ARG A 151 -8.10 -1.68 -7.31
C ARG A 151 -7.36 -1.11 -6.11
N VAL A 152 -6.97 -1.99 -5.21
CA VAL A 152 -5.88 -1.73 -4.26
C VAL A 152 -4.60 -2.23 -4.90
N GLU A 153 -3.65 -1.33 -5.14
CA GLU A 153 -2.32 -1.65 -5.64
C GLU A 153 -1.33 -1.69 -4.47
N ASN A 154 -0.93 -2.89 -4.10
CA ASN A 154 0.10 -3.10 -3.08
C ASN A 154 1.50 -2.98 -3.71
N ARG A 155 2.31 -2.06 -3.20
CA ARG A 155 3.65 -1.71 -3.68
C ARG A 155 4.72 -1.95 -2.61
N VAL A 156 4.34 -2.65 -1.56
CA VAL A 156 5.14 -2.84 -0.34
C VAL A 156 6.39 -3.67 -0.61
N LEU A 157 6.26 -4.75 -1.38
CA LEU A 157 7.33 -5.74 -1.56
C LEU A 157 8.41 -5.32 -2.54
N PRO A 158 9.69 -5.61 -2.23
CA PRO A 158 10.76 -5.61 -3.24
C PRO A 158 10.59 -6.75 -4.23
N ALA A 159 11.41 -6.78 -5.26
CA ALA A 159 11.59 -7.99 -6.04
C ALA A 159 12.15 -9.11 -5.16
N GLY A 160 11.58 -10.30 -5.24
CA GLY A 160 12.10 -11.47 -4.54
C GLY A 160 13.33 -12.06 -5.23
N PRO A 161 14.12 -12.90 -4.54
CA PRO A 161 15.30 -13.50 -5.10
C PRO A 161 15.00 -14.50 -6.23
N THR A 162 13.84 -15.14 -6.19
CA THR A 162 13.36 -16.04 -7.26
C THR A 162 11.88 -15.81 -7.56
N VAL A 163 11.41 -16.34 -8.70
CA VAL A 163 9.98 -16.31 -9.05
C VAL A 163 9.14 -17.04 -8.02
N ILE A 164 9.66 -18.15 -7.46
CA ILE A 164 8.95 -18.92 -6.43
C ILE A 164 8.74 -18.08 -5.17
N ASP A 165 9.75 -17.33 -4.73
CA ASP A 165 9.64 -16.44 -3.57
C ASP A 165 8.61 -15.33 -3.83
N MET A 166 8.63 -14.74 -5.02
CA MET A 166 7.64 -13.72 -5.40
C MET A 166 6.21 -14.28 -5.39
N MET A 167 6.01 -15.51 -5.87
CA MET A 167 4.70 -16.17 -5.84
C MET A 167 4.27 -16.52 -4.42
N ALA A 168 5.19 -16.98 -3.57
CA ALA A 168 4.91 -17.26 -2.15
C ALA A 168 4.51 -15.98 -1.40
N ASN A 169 5.22 -14.88 -1.61
CA ASN A 169 4.90 -13.57 -1.05
C ASN A 169 3.53 -13.08 -1.53
N SER A 170 3.19 -13.30 -2.80
CA SER A 170 1.87 -12.97 -3.35
C SER A 170 0.76 -13.78 -2.69
N ALA A 171 0.95 -15.08 -2.56
CA ALA A 171 -0.01 -15.98 -1.91
C ALA A 171 -0.23 -15.60 -0.44
N PHE A 172 0.83 -15.26 0.29
CA PHE A 172 0.74 -14.76 1.66
C PHE A 172 -0.09 -13.48 1.73
N TYR A 173 0.20 -12.49 0.85
CA TYR A 173 -0.54 -11.24 0.80
C TYR A 173 -2.02 -11.45 0.56
N TYR A 174 -2.39 -12.13 -0.53
CA TYR A 174 -3.80 -12.32 -0.89
C TYR A 174 -4.55 -13.17 0.15
N GLY A 175 -3.93 -14.23 0.66
CA GLY A 175 -4.51 -15.08 1.68
C GLY A 175 -4.78 -14.33 2.98
N LEU A 176 -3.82 -13.55 3.47
CA LEU A 176 -3.98 -12.77 4.69
C LEU A 176 -4.95 -11.61 4.51
N LEU A 177 -4.84 -10.89 3.39
CA LEU A 177 -5.74 -9.79 3.05
C LEU A 177 -7.20 -10.27 3.05
N ARG A 178 -7.49 -11.36 2.35
CA ARG A 178 -8.82 -11.95 2.29
C ARG A 178 -9.34 -12.35 3.67
N THR A 179 -8.48 -12.92 4.50
CA THR A 179 -8.86 -13.29 5.87
C THR A 179 -9.25 -12.07 6.69
N LEU A 180 -8.44 -11.00 6.63
CA LEU A 180 -8.66 -9.81 7.46
C LEU A 180 -9.82 -8.95 6.96
N SER A 181 -10.03 -8.85 5.64
CA SER A 181 -11.12 -8.05 5.07
C SER A 181 -12.51 -8.64 5.36
N ASP A 182 -12.59 -9.96 5.54
CA ASP A 182 -13.84 -10.70 5.77
C ASP A 182 -14.17 -10.88 7.26
N GLU A 183 -13.36 -10.34 8.19
CA GLU A 183 -13.61 -10.48 9.64
C GLU A 183 -14.81 -9.63 10.10
N ASP A 184 -15.79 -10.23 10.82
CA ASP A 184 -16.93 -9.53 11.44
C ASP A 184 -16.50 -8.43 12.43
N ARG A 185 -15.36 -8.60 13.07
CA ARG A 185 -14.73 -7.64 13.98
C ARG A 185 -13.37 -7.21 13.44
N PRO A 186 -13.37 -6.24 12.52
CA PRO A 186 -12.18 -5.86 11.79
C PRO A 186 -11.01 -5.48 12.70
N LEU A 187 -9.81 -5.92 12.33
CA LEU A 187 -8.62 -5.74 13.16
C LEU A 187 -8.22 -4.26 13.30
N TRP A 188 -8.54 -3.41 12.31
CA TRP A 188 -8.30 -1.97 12.38
C TRP A 188 -9.14 -1.24 13.43
N THR A 189 -10.15 -1.87 14.01
CA THR A 189 -10.88 -1.33 15.16
C THR A 189 -10.11 -1.50 16.48
N LYS A 190 -9.05 -2.32 16.48
CA LYS A 190 -8.24 -2.69 17.65
C LYS A 190 -6.78 -2.32 17.51
N LEU A 191 -6.36 -1.86 16.33
CA LEU A 191 -5.01 -1.43 16.01
C LEU A 191 -5.07 0.04 15.61
N SER A 192 -4.29 0.91 16.24
CA SER A 192 -4.18 2.29 15.80
C SER A 192 -3.47 2.37 14.44
N PHE A 193 -3.81 3.37 13.63
CA PHE A 193 -3.15 3.57 12.33
C PHE A 193 -1.64 3.82 12.51
N ALA A 194 -1.27 4.59 13.53
CA ALA A 194 0.14 4.84 13.87
C ALA A 194 0.90 3.54 14.24
N ALA A 195 0.24 2.57 14.90
CA ALA A 195 0.87 1.28 15.18
C ALA A 195 1.07 0.45 13.89
N ALA A 196 0.16 0.52 12.93
CA ALA A 196 0.35 -0.14 11.63
C ALA A 196 1.51 0.50 10.84
N GLU A 197 1.63 1.83 10.84
CA GLU A 197 2.75 2.54 10.23
C GLU A 197 4.08 2.24 10.94
N HIS A 198 4.07 2.16 12.27
CA HIS A 198 5.24 1.74 13.05
C HIS A 198 5.68 0.33 12.67
N ASN A 199 4.75 -0.63 12.60
CA ASN A 199 5.03 -1.98 12.17
C ASN A 199 5.67 -2.04 10.78
N PHE A 200 5.16 -1.24 9.84
CA PHE A 200 5.73 -1.15 8.49
C PHE A 200 7.17 -0.63 8.52
N THR A 201 7.43 0.42 9.31
CA THR A 201 8.78 1.01 9.42
C THR A 201 9.75 0.07 10.13
N ALA A 202 9.32 -0.58 11.21
CA ALA A 202 10.12 -1.59 11.93
C ALA A 202 10.46 -2.77 11.01
N ALA A 203 9.47 -3.26 10.24
CA ALA A 203 9.67 -4.33 9.27
C ALA A 203 10.68 -3.94 8.16
N ALA A 204 10.63 -2.70 7.68
CA ALA A 204 11.60 -2.20 6.71
C ALA A 204 13.02 -2.17 7.28
N ARG A 205 13.18 -1.76 8.55
CA ARG A 205 14.49 -1.65 9.19
C ARG A 205 15.08 -3.01 9.55
N ASP A 206 14.30 -3.85 10.20
CA ASP A 206 14.78 -5.04 10.89
C ASP A 206 14.36 -6.37 10.20
N GLY A 207 13.52 -6.31 9.16
CA GLY A 207 13.04 -7.50 8.44
C GLY A 207 12.31 -8.49 9.36
N ILE A 208 12.66 -9.76 9.25
CA ILE A 208 12.04 -10.84 10.01
C ILE A 208 12.32 -10.76 11.53
N GLU A 209 13.36 -10.05 11.94
CA GLU A 209 13.70 -9.80 13.35
C GLU A 209 12.91 -8.63 13.95
N ALA A 210 12.13 -7.91 13.15
CA ALA A 210 11.36 -6.76 13.59
C ALA A 210 10.40 -7.12 14.74
N ARG A 211 10.22 -6.19 15.67
CA ARG A 211 9.17 -6.27 16.68
C ARG A 211 7.94 -5.54 16.17
N LEU A 212 6.83 -6.26 16.09
CA LEU A 212 5.56 -5.76 15.56
C LEU A 212 4.51 -5.78 16.68
N TYR A 213 3.69 -4.76 16.76
CA TYR A 213 2.53 -4.75 17.65
C TYR A 213 1.34 -5.43 16.96
N TRP A 214 0.72 -6.41 17.65
CA TRP A 214 -0.45 -7.10 17.14
C TRP A 214 -1.55 -7.17 18.21
N PRO A 215 -2.82 -6.82 17.89
CA PRO A 215 -3.91 -6.86 18.83
C PRO A 215 -4.10 -8.25 19.47
N GLY A 216 -4.17 -8.29 20.79
CA GLY A 216 -4.31 -9.52 21.55
C GLY A 216 -3.01 -10.29 21.82
N LEU A 217 -1.89 -9.89 21.19
CA LEU A 217 -0.55 -10.48 21.42
C LEU A 217 0.43 -9.46 22.03
N GLY A 218 0.15 -8.14 21.88
CA GLY A 218 1.11 -7.10 22.23
C GLY A 218 2.27 -7.04 21.23
N GLU A 219 3.47 -6.72 21.70
CA GLU A 219 4.68 -6.76 20.89
C GLU A 219 5.20 -8.19 20.73
N VAL A 220 5.36 -8.62 19.49
CA VAL A 220 5.88 -9.94 19.11
C VAL A 220 6.93 -9.77 18.02
N THR A 221 7.83 -10.74 17.86
CA THR A 221 8.76 -10.76 16.72
C THR A 221 8.01 -11.10 15.43
N ALA A 222 8.49 -10.58 14.30
CA ALA A 222 7.82 -10.80 13.02
C ALA A 222 7.79 -12.27 12.61
N ASP A 223 8.81 -13.07 12.94
CA ASP A 223 8.83 -14.52 12.69
C ASP A 223 7.73 -15.23 13.48
N GLU A 224 7.59 -14.96 14.78
CA GLU A 224 6.52 -15.53 15.62
C GLU A 224 5.15 -15.13 15.06
N LEU A 225 4.96 -13.85 14.73
CA LEU A 225 3.69 -13.37 14.20
C LEU A 225 3.37 -14.01 12.84
N THR A 226 4.28 -13.92 11.89
CA THR A 226 4.01 -14.27 10.49
C THR A 226 4.01 -15.78 10.28
N LEU A 227 5.08 -16.47 10.68
CA LEU A 227 5.27 -17.88 10.37
C LEU A 227 4.51 -18.81 11.32
N ARG A 228 4.34 -18.42 12.59
CA ARG A 228 3.74 -19.29 13.60
C ARG A 228 2.28 -18.95 13.92
N ARG A 229 1.84 -17.70 13.71
CA ARG A 229 0.47 -17.27 14.03
C ARG A 229 -0.37 -16.98 12.80
N LEU A 230 0.12 -16.13 11.89
CA LEU A 230 -0.68 -15.71 10.75
C LEU A 230 -0.75 -16.79 9.68
N LEU A 231 0.40 -17.32 9.23
CA LEU A 231 0.44 -18.29 8.14
C LEU A 231 -0.40 -19.56 8.45
N PRO A 232 -0.25 -20.22 9.61
CA PRO A 232 -1.03 -21.43 9.92
C PRO A 232 -2.51 -21.17 10.23
N ASN A 233 -2.84 -20.02 10.84
CA ASN A 233 -4.15 -19.81 11.46
C ASN A 233 -5.04 -18.81 10.73
N ARG A 234 -4.49 -17.93 9.89
CA ARG A 234 -5.19 -16.79 9.32
C ARG A 234 -5.13 -16.70 7.80
N VAL A 235 -4.11 -17.25 7.16
CA VAL A 235 -4.00 -17.19 5.70
C VAL A 235 -4.91 -18.24 5.08
N LYS A 236 -5.94 -17.79 4.36
CA LYS A 236 -6.84 -18.66 3.62
C LYS A 236 -6.15 -19.19 2.36
N THR A 237 -6.34 -20.48 2.08
CA THR A 237 -5.93 -21.06 0.81
C THR A 237 -6.81 -20.50 -0.30
N LEU A 238 -6.20 -19.84 -1.27
CA LEU A 238 -6.89 -19.38 -2.47
C LEU A 238 -7.20 -20.60 -3.36
N ARG A 239 -8.44 -20.73 -3.79
CA ARG A 239 -8.84 -21.76 -4.75
C ARG A 239 -8.58 -21.29 -6.18
N ALA A 240 -8.35 -22.23 -7.10
CA ALA A 240 -8.21 -21.93 -8.50
C ALA A 240 -9.48 -21.21 -9.00
N GLY A 241 -9.34 -20.01 -9.55
CA GLY A 241 -10.44 -19.16 -10.02
C GLY A 241 -10.88 -18.04 -9.06
N GLU A 242 -10.27 -17.92 -7.88
CA GLU A 242 -10.49 -16.80 -6.94
C GLU A 242 -9.46 -15.66 -7.08
N ILE A 243 -8.55 -15.76 -8.06
CA ILE A 243 -7.52 -14.77 -8.38
C ILE A 243 -7.88 -14.02 -9.66
#